data_45dcb2214c5c128bcb4f38007fdddcc5
#
_entry.id   45dcb2214c5c128bcb4f38007fdddcc5
#
_cell.length_a   1.000
_cell.length_b   1.000
_cell.length_c   1.000
_cell.angle_alpha   90.00
_cell.angle_beta   90.00
_cell.angle_gamma   90.00
#
_symmetry.space_group_name_H-M   'P 1'
#
loop_
_entity.id
_entity.type
_entity.pdbx_description
1 polymer ?
#
loop_
_entity_poly.entity_id
_entity_poly.type
_entity_poly.pdbx_seq_one_letter_code
_entity_poly.pdbx_strand_id
1 'polypeptide(L)'
;MSGHNKWSKIKHKKEATDAKKSNVFGKHARFIAVESQKAKGDLSASGLIAAIERAKKDSMRRENIDRAVAKGKGDDAGAMQEALYEAYGPGGAALLITGLTDNTNRLGGAVRSILSKAGYMLGGPGSATWAF
;
A
#
# COMPACT_ATOMS: atom_id res chain seq x y z
N MET A 1 25.95 -35.37 -9.21
CA MET A 1 24.51 -35.06 -9.31
C MET A 1 23.97 -34.15 -8.22
N SER A 2 24.79 -33.59 -7.32
CA SER A 2 24.29 -32.72 -6.21
C SER A 2 24.22 -31.21 -6.53
N GLY A 3 24.73 -30.76 -7.68
CA GLY A 3 24.79 -29.33 -8.03
C GLY A 3 23.47 -28.70 -8.47
N HIS A 4 22.58 -29.44 -9.11
CA HIS A 4 21.32 -28.94 -9.66
C HIS A 4 20.28 -28.55 -8.58
N ASN A 5 20.30 -29.20 -7.43
CA ASN A 5 19.30 -28.97 -6.37
C ASN A 5 19.58 -27.69 -5.55
N LYS A 6 20.84 -27.28 -5.43
CA LYS A 6 21.24 -26.05 -4.72
C LYS A 6 20.90 -24.80 -5.53
N TRP A 7 21.11 -24.84 -6.85
CA TRP A 7 20.80 -23.75 -7.76
C TRP A 7 19.29 -23.52 -7.88
N SER A 8 18.51 -24.57 -7.99
CA SER A 8 17.04 -24.51 -8.01
C SER A 8 16.48 -23.87 -6.73
N LYS A 9 16.97 -24.28 -5.55
CA LYS A 9 16.56 -23.67 -4.27
C LYS A 9 16.94 -22.20 -4.14
N ILE A 10 18.13 -21.80 -4.63
CA ILE A 10 18.57 -20.41 -4.63
C ILE A 10 17.72 -19.58 -5.58
N LYS A 11 17.40 -20.08 -6.77
CA LYS A 11 16.57 -19.42 -7.76
C LYS A 11 15.15 -19.14 -7.21
N HIS A 12 14.49 -20.14 -6.65
CA HIS A 12 13.16 -19.97 -6.05
C HIS A 12 13.15 -19.02 -4.86
N LYS A 13 14.19 -19.05 -4.02
CA LYS A 13 14.32 -18.11 -2.89
C LYS A 13 14.53 -16.67 -3.37
N LYS A 14 15.30 -16.48 -4.43
CA LYS A 14 15.53 -15.17 -5.04
C LYS A 14 14.25 -14.63 -5.69
N GLU A 15 13.55 -15.45 -6.47
CA GLU A 15 12.26 -15.09 -7.09
C GLU A 15 11.21 -14.67 -6.04
N ALA A 16 11.09 -15.43 -4.95
CA ALA A 16 10.16 -15.10 -3.86
C ALA A 16 10.55 -13.79 -3.16
N THR A 17 11.83 -13.51 -2.99
CA THR A 17 12.33 -12.28 -2.38
C THR A 17 12.12 -11.08 -3.31
N ASP A 18 12.36 -11.25 -4.61
CA ASP A 18 12.16 -10.21 -5.60
C ASP A 18 10.67 -9.88 -5.79
N ALA A 19 9.78 -10.88 -5.75
CA ALA A 19 8.33 -10.67 -5.77
C ALA A 19 7.84 -9.88 -4.53
N LYS A 20 8.35 -10.19 -3.34
CA LYS A 20 8.04 -9.43 -2.11
C LYS A 20 8.51 -7.99 -2.21
N LYS A 21 9.73 -7.74 -2.68
CA LYS A 21 10.27 -6.38 -2.89
C LYS A 21 9.44 -5.62 -3.92
N SER A 22 9.06 -6.25 -5.03
CA SER A 22 8.21 -5.65 -6.06
C SER A 22 6.86 -5.20 -5.50
N ASN A 23 6.22 -6.02 -4.66
CA ASN A 23 4.97 -5.68 -4.01
C ASN A 23 5.12 -4.48 -3.05
N VAL A 24 6.20 -4.45 -2.26
CA VAL A 24 6.50 -3.34 -1.34
C VAL A 24 6.76 -2.06 -2.12
N PHE A 25 7.56 -2.11 -3.17
CA PHE A 25 7.84 -0.95 -4.01
C PHE A 25 6.59 -0.46 -4.76
N GLY A 26 5.72 -1.36 -5.19
CA GLY A 26 4.43 -0.99 -5.78
C GLY A 26 3.53 -0.21 -4.80
N LYS A 27 3.52 -0.60 -3.52
CA LYS A 27 2.82 0.14 -2.47
C LYS A 27 3.42 1.52 -2.26
N HIS A 28 4.74 1.62 -2.11
CA HIS A 28 5.43 2.91 -1.95
C HIS A 28 5.19 3.85 -3.13
N ALA A 29 5.25 3.34 -4.36
CA ALA A 29 5.00 4.14 -5.56
C ALA A 29 3.57 4.73 -5.56
N ARG A 30 2.57 3.96 -5.12
CA ARG A 30 1.19 4.45 -4.99
C ARG A 30 1.07 5.53 -3.91
N PHE A 31 1.65 5.32 -2.73
CA PHE A 31 1.65 6.32 -1.65
C PHE A 31 2.31 7.62 -2.09
N ILE A 32 3.49 7.54 -2.70
CA ILE A 32 4.20 8.71 -3.22
C ILE A 32 3.35 9.45 -4.28
N ALA A 33 2.73 8.72 -5.20
CA ALA A 33 1.89 9.34 -6.22
C ALA A 33 0.69 10.07 -5.63
N VAL A 34 0.01 9.49 -4.64
CA VAL A 34 -1.12 10.12 -3.96
C VAL A 34 -0.69 11.36 -3.17
N GLU A 35 0.39 11.27 -2.40
CA GLU A 35 0.90 12.43 -1.66
C GLU A 35 1.43 13.52 -2.61
N SER A 36 2.03 13.16 -3.73
CA SER A 36 2.41 14.11 -4.78
C SER A 36 1.21 14.80 -5.41
N GLN A 37 0.12 14.07 -5.64
CA GLN A 37 -1.14 14.63 -6.15
C GLN A 37 -1.76 15.61 -5.14
N LYS A 38 -1.86 15.24 -3.87
CA LYS A 38 -2.37 16.12 -2.79
C LYS A 38 -1.53 17.40 -2.68
N ALA A 39 -0.22 17.25 -2.79
CA ALA A 39 0.75 18.35 -2.73
C ALA A 39 0.84 19.16 -4.02
N LYS A 40 0.10 18.80 -5.09
CA LYS A 40 0.24 19.39 -6.44
C LYS A 40 1.70 19.41 -6.92
N GLY A 41 2.46 18.40 -6.51
CA GLY A 41 3.87 18.23 -6.84
C GLY A 41 4.85 19.08 -6.01
N ASP A 42 4.40 19.71 -4.94
CA ASP A 42 5.28 20.41 -4.01
C ASP A 42 6.10 19.38 -3.21
N LEU A 43 7.41 19.36 -3.45
CA LEU A 43 8.34 18.45 -2.80
C LEU A 43 8.60 18.80 -1.32
N SER A 44 8.18 19.98 -0.88
CA SER A 44 8.32 20.44 0.52
C SER A 44 7.15 19.99 1.40
N ALA A 45 6.09 19.44 0.81
CA ALA A 45 4.93 18.96 1.55
C ALA A 45 5.30 17.80 2.47
N SER A 46 4.94 17.92 3.76
CA SER A 46 5.31 16.96 4.80
C SER A 46 4.87 15.52 4.51
N GLY A 47 3.68 15.33 3.96
CA GLY A 47 3.17 14.02 3.57
C GLY A 47 4.00 13.36 2.47
N LEU A 48 4.40 14.14 1.45
CA LEU A 48 5.24 13.65 0.37
C LEU A 48 6.66 13.33 0.86
N ILE A 49 7.24 14.17 1.70
CA ILE A 49 8.55 13.92 2.33
C ILE A 49 8.50 12.59 3.11
N ALA A 50 7.50 12.42 3.97
CA ALA A 50 7.36 11.20 4.77
C ALA A 50 7.19 9.93 3.91
N ALA A 51 6.41 10.01 2.82
CA ALA A 51 6.24 8.90 1.88
C ALA A 51 7.56 8.53 1.18
N ILE A 52 8.32 9.54 0.74
CA ILE A 52 9.64 9.34 0.10
C ILE A 52 10.64 8.72 1.10
N GLU A 53 10.69 9.20 2.33
CA GLU A 53 11.60 8.67 3.35
C GLU A 53 11.31 7.19 3.68
N ARG A 54 10.03 6.80 3.79
CA ARG A 54 9.64 5.40 3.97
C ARG A 54 10.12 4.53 2.81
N ALA A 55 9.94 5.00 1.59
CA ALA A 55 10.40 4.28 0.40
C ALA A 55 11.92 4.11 0.37
N LYS A 56 12.68 5.13 0.78
CA LYS A 56 14.14 5.08 0.91
C LYS A 56 14.58 4.08 1.97
N LYS A 57 13.91 4.02 3.13
CA LYS A 57 14.19 3.03 4.19
C LYS A 57 14.05 1.59 3.68
N ASP A 58 13.10 1.34 2.79
CA ASP A 58 12.90 0.04 2.16
C ASP A 58 13.77 -0.16 0.91
N SER A 59 14.78 0.71 0.72
CA SER A 59 15.75 0.63 -0.38
C SER A 59 15.15 0.81 -1.79
N MET A 60 14.07 1.56 -1.91
CA MET A 60 13.51 1.94 -3.21
C MET A 60 14.48 2.90 -3.93
N ARG A 61 14.80 2.60 -5.18
CA ARG A 61 15.73 3.41 -5.97
C ARG A 61 15.15 4.79 -6.27
N ARG A 62 16.03 5.81 -6.28
CA ARG A 62 15.64 7.20 -6.54
C ARG A 62 14.84 7.37 -7.84
N GLU A 63 15.25 6.71 -8.91
CA GLU A 63 14.54 6.75 -10.20
C GLU A 63 13.06 6.31 -10.10
N ASN A 64 12.79 5.30 -9.28
CA ASN A 64 11.42 4.82 -9.06
C ASN A 64 10.62 5.81 -8.20
N ILE A 65 11.26 6.46 -7.23
CA ILE A 65 10.66 7.52 -6.42
C ILE A 65 10.32 8.71 -7.31
N ASP A 66 11.26 9.20 -8.12
CA ASP A 66 11.07 10.34 -9.02
C ASP A 66 9.95 10.07 -10.03
N ARG A 67 9.87 8.83 -10.56
CA ARG A 67 8.79 8.40 -11.44
C ARG A 67 7.43 8.40 -10.75
N ALA A 68 7.37 7.96 -9.49
CA ALA A 68 6.15 7.96 -8.69
C ALA A 68 5.68 9.39 -8.38
N VAL A 69 6.59 10.30 -8.06
CA VAL A 69 6.30 11.73 -7.87
C VAL A 69 5.76 12.35 -9.17
N ALA A 70 6.41 12.09 -10.31
CA ALA A 70 5.97 12.59 -11.60
C ALA A 70 4.57 12.07 -11.97
N LYS A 71 4.28 10.79 -11.68
CA LYS A 71 2.97 10.21 -11.90
C LYS A 71 1.87 10.91 -11.10
N GLY A 72 2.17 11.36 -9.87
CA GLY A 72 1.21 12.11 -9.06
C GLY A 72 0.99 13.55 -9.52
N LYS A 73 1.90 14.11 -10.32
CA LYS A 73 1.76 15.47 -10.89
C LYS A 73 0.91 15.52 -12.16
N GLY A 74 0.76 14.40 -12.88
CA GLY A 74 0.05 14.35 -14.16
C GLY A 74 -1.46 14.31 -13.99
N ASP A 75 -2.19 14.88 -14.95
CA ASP A 75 -3.66 14.79 -15.02
C ASP A 75 -4.15 13.35 -15.20
N ASP A 76 -3.30 12.45 -15.65
CA ASP A 76 -3.48 11.00 -15.75
C ASP A 76 -3.19 10.22 -14.45
N ALA A 77 -2.91 10.89 -13.34
CA ALA A 77 -2.94 10.26 -12.03
C ALA A 77 -4.38 9.82 -11.76
N GLY A 78 -4.81 8.81 -12.48
CA GLY A 78 -6.15 8.25 -12.40
C GLY A 78 -6.55 8.20 -10.95
N ALA A 79 -7.70 8.79 -10.61
CA ALA A 79 -8.19 9.23 -9.33
C ALA A 79 -7.95 8.22 -8.18
N MET A 80 -6.68 8.00 -7.84
CA MET A 80 -6.29 7.22 -6.66
C MET A 80 -6.71 8.02 -5.44
N GLN A 81 -7.62 7.46 -4.69
CA GLN A 81 -8.12 8.06 -3.47
C GLN A 81 -7.85 7.15 -2.28
N GLU A 82 -7.66 7.77 -1.15
CA GLU A 82 -7.56 7.06 0.10
C GLU A 82 -8.97 6.72 0.60
N ALA A 83 -9.17 5.47 0.99
CA ALA A 83 -10.40 5.00 1.60
C ALA A 83 -10.10 4.44 2.99
N LEU A 84 -10.94 4.80 3.96
CA LEU A 84 -10.88 4.33 5.34
C LEU A 84 -12.05 3.38 5.59
N TYR A 85 -11.74 2.23 6.18
CA TYR A 85 -12.73 1.27 6.64
C TYR A 85 -12.54 1.00 8.12
N GLU A 86 -13.64 0.72 8.79
CA GLU A 86 -13.68 0.49 10.22
C GLU A 86 -14.22 -0.90 10.50
N ALA A 87 -13.61 -1.60 11.45
CA ALA A 87 -14.04 -2.94 11.85
C ALA A 87 -13.63 -3.24 13.29
N TYR A 88 -14.19 -4.32 13.82
CA TYR A 88 -13.73 -4.91 15.05
C TYR A 88 -13.12 -6.29 14.78
N GLY A 89 -11.98 -6.55 15.37
CA GLY A 89 -11.24 -7.80 15.29
C GLY A 89 -11.40 -8.67 16.55
N PRO A 90 -10.50 -9.65 16.73
CA PRO A 90 -10.49 -10.54 17.87
C PRO A 90 -10.48 -9.79 19.20
N GLY A 91 -11.28 -10.26 20.16
CA GLY A 91 -11.36 -9.66 21.48
C GLY A 91 -11.93 -8.24 21.52
N GLY A 92 -12.62 -7.80 20.47
CA GLY A 92 -13.17 -6.44 20.37
C GLY A 92 -12.14 -5.38 20.01
N ALA A 93 -11.00 -5.76 19.47
CA ALA A 93 -9.98 -4.82 19.00
C ALA A 93 -10.53 -3.92 17.87
N ALA A 94 -10.47 -2.61 18.06
CA ALA A 94 -10.84 -1.65 17.03
C ALA A 94 -9.81 -1.65 15.90
N LEU A 95 -10.25 -1.66 14.66
CA LEU A 95 -9.42 -1.69 13.47
C LEU A 95 -9.77 -0.50 12.56
N LEU A 96 -8.76 0.27 12.20
CA LEU A 96 -8.81 1.24 11.10
C LEU A 96 -7.99 0.70 9.93
N ILE A 97 -8.65 0.51 8.80
CA ILE A 97 -8.05 -0.08 7.60
C ILE A 97 -8.01 0.99 6.53
N THR A 98 -6.82 1.49 6.23
CA THR A 98 -6.62 2.46 5.15
C THR A 98 -6.18 1.76 3.87
N GLY A 99 -6.71 2.20 2.75
CA GLY A 99 -6.34 1.67 1.45
C GLY A 99 -6.32 2.75 0.38
N LEU A 100 -5.42 2.58 -0.60
CA LEU A 100 -5.35 3.43 -1.79
C LEU A 100 -5.98 2.71 -2.96
N THR A 101 -6.93 3.35 -3.63
CA THR A 101 -7.67 2.73 -4.73
C THR A 101 -8.13 3.77 -5.76
N ASP A 102 -8.23 3.33 -6.99
CA ASP A 102 -8.95 3.99 -8.07
C ASP A 102 -10.44 3.64 -8.09
N ASN A 103 -10.84 2.62 -7.27
CA ASN A 103 -12.21 2.15 -7.20
C ASN A 103 -12.55 1.71 -5.76
N THR A 104 -13.27 2.56 -5.04
CA THR A 104 -13.66 2.33 -3.64
C THR A 104 -14.60 1.13 -3.48
N ASN A 105 -15.47 0.87 -4.45
CA ASN A 105 -16.38 -0.28 -4.40
C ASN A 105 -15.61 -1.60 -4.49
N ARG A 106 -14.61 -1.68 -5.37
CA ARG A 106 -13.74 -2.86 -5.48
C ARG A 106 -12.94 -3.09 -4.20
N LEU A 107 -12.34 -2.04 -3.64
CA LEU A 107 -11.58 -2.14 -2.39
C LEU A 107 -12.50 -2.51 -1.22
N GLY A 108 -13.65 -1.86 -1.08
CA GLY A 108 -14.63 -2.18 -0.04
C GLY A 108 -15.13 -3.62 -0.11
N GLY A 109 -15.37 -4.13 -1.32
CA GLY A 109 -15.71 -5.54 -1.54
C GLY A 109 -14.59 -6.50 -1.09
N ALA A 110 -13.34 -6.17 -1.41
CA ALA A 110 -12.19 -6.97 -1.00
C ALA A 110 -11.99 -6.97 0.53
N VAL A 111 -12.08 -5.81 1.18
CA VAL A 111 -11.98 -5.69 2.65
C VAL A 111 -13.09 -6.47 3.33
N ARG A 112 -14.33 -6.33 2.87
CA ARG A 112 -15.48 -7.07 3.39
C ARG A 112 -15.28 -8.58 3.26
N SER A 113 -14.80 -9.05 2.11
CA SER A 113 -14.54 -10.47 1.86
C SER A 113 -13.46 -11.04 2.81
N ILE A 114 -12.38 -10.29 3.04
CA ILE A 114 -11.30 -10.70 3.94
C ILE A 114 -11.80 -10.79 5.39
N LEU A 115 -12.52 -9.77 5.86
CA LEU A 115 -13.09 -9.75 7.21
C LEU A 115 -14.09 -10.88 7.41
N SER A 116 -15.01 -11.08 6.46
CA SER A 116 -16.02 -12.13 6.50
C SER A 116 -15.40 -13.53 6.58
N LYS A 117 -14.35 -13.80 5.80
CA LYS A 117 -13.62 -15.07 5.86
C LYS A 117 -12.96 -15.31 7.23
N ALA A 118 -12.59 -14.24 7.91
CA ALA A 118 -12.01 -14.29 9.25
C ALA A 118 -13.10 -14.32 10.36
N GLY A 119 -14.39 -14.28 9.99
CA GLY A 119 -15.51 -14.28 10.96
C GLY A 119 -15.83 -12.89 11.53
N TYR A 120 -15.41 -11.81 10.88
CA TYR A 120 -15.64 -10.43 11.29
C TYR A 120 -16.48 -9.66 10.28
N MET A 121 -17.02 -8.54 10.71
CA MET A 121 -17.86 -7.69 9.87
C MET A 121 -17.25 -6.30 9.72
N LEU A 122 -17.43 -5.72 8.56
CA LEU A 122 -17.14 -4.31 8.31
C LEU A 122 -18.15 -3.46 9.09
N GLY A 123 -17.65 -2.51 9.86
CA GLY A 123 -18.47 -1.52 10.57
C GLY A 123 -18.84 -0.34 9.69
N GLY A 124 -19.79 0.46 10.15
CA GLY A 124 -20.11 1.74 9.53
C GLY A 124 -19.11 2.83 9.91
N PRO A 125 -19.15 3.99 9.22
CA PRO A 125 -18.34 5.15 9.58
C PRO A 125 -18.54 5.57 11.04
N GLY A 126 -17.45 5.80 11.77
CA GLY A 126 -17.47 6.18 13.20
C GLY A 126 -17.61 5.03 14.17
N SER A 127 -17.72 3.78 13.70
CA SER A 127 -17.89 2.62 14.57
C SER A 127 -16.64 2.29 15.40
N ALA A 128 -15.45 2.55 14.88
CA ALA A 128 -14.17 2.25 15.53
C ALA A 128 -13.24 3.46 15.68
N THR A 129 -13.45 4.54 14.95
CA THR A 129 -12.61 5.76 14.99
C THR A 129 -12.57 6.42 16.36
N TRP A 130 -13.58 6.25 17.19
CA TRP A 130 -13.61 6.77 18.56
C TRP A 130 -12.52 6.18 19.47
N ALA A 131 -11.92 5.06 19.10
CA ALA A 131 -10.89 4.37 19.87
C ALA A 131 -9.45 4.88 19.58
N PHE A 132 -9.28 5.85 18.66
CA PHE A 132 -7.98 6.34 18.19
C PHE A 132 -7.77 7.83 18.44
#